data_aa0e533eaf3b1ed2995fbb15b31ee74d
#
_entry.id   aa0e533eaf3b1ed2995fbb15b31ee74d
#
_cell.length_a   1.000
_cell.length_b   1.000
_cell.length_c   1.000
_cell.angle_alpha   90.00
_cell.angle_beta   90.00
_cell.angle_gamma   90.00
#
_symmetry.space_group_name_H-M   'P 1'
#
loop_
_entity.id
_entity.type
_entity.pdbx_description
1 polymer ?
#
loop_
_entity_poly.entity_id
_entity_poly.type
_entity_poly.pdbx_seq_one_letter_code
_entity_poly.pdbx_strand_id
1 'polypeptide(L)'
;EGDRFYFFTNYSVLTEFMDQKFSVLDDFRQQAQERGLPLTLSMGISFGTLKHDQIGQVALQNLNIALVRGGDQAVVKENDDHKELLYFGGGSVSTVKRSRTRTRAMMTAISYKLKTVEKVFVVGHKNLDMDALGATVGMAHFASQIVRKSYAVYDDMAMNTDIERAVERLKEDGQSP
;
A
#
# COMPACT_ATOMS: atom_id res chain seq x y z
N GLU A 1 15.86 4.07 -10.38
CA GLU A 1 15.61 5.45 -9.92
C GLU A 1 15.84 5.54 -8.42
N GLY A 2 16.86 6.25 -8.04
CA GLY A 2 17.28 6.87 -6.79
C GLY A 2 17.40 6.01 -5.52
N ASP A 3 16.45 5.15 -5.21
CA ASP A 3 16.36 4.43 -3.93
C ASP A 3 15.96 2.96 -4.07
N ARG A 4 15.98 2.42 -5.29
CA ARG A 4 15.60 1.04 -5.58
C ARG A 4 16.73 0.26 -6.20
N PHE A 5 16.91 -0.97 -5.71
CA PHE A 5 17.88 -1.92 -6.20
C PHE A 5 17.16 -3.20 -6.62
N TYR A 6 17.60 -3.82 -7.71
CA TYR A 6 17.08 -5.08 -8.20
C TYR A 6 18.16 -6.14 -8.09
N PHE A 7 17.82 -7.24 -7.45
CA PHE A 7 18.68 -8.39 -7.30
C PHE A 7 18.04 -9.62 -7.92
N PHE A 8 18.83 -10.37 -8.64
CA PHE A 8 18.44 -11.67 -9.17
C PHE A 8 19.25 -12.73 -8.45
N THR A 9 18.56 -13.75 -7.98
CA THR A 9 19.19 -14.86 -7.27
C THR A 9 18.48 -16.17 -7.60
N ASN A 10 19.03 -17.28 -7.12
CA ASN A 10 18.41 -18.60 -7.26
C ASN A 10 17.57 -18.96 -6.03
N TYR A 11 16.78 -20.02 -6.16
CA TYR A 11 15.88 -20.45 -5.10
C TYR A 11 16.59 -20.92 -3.83
N SER A 12 17.79 -21.53 -3.93
CA SER A 12 18.53 -21.99 -2.75
C SER A 12 18.98 -20.83 -1.86
N VAL A 13 19.43 -19.72 -2.46
CA VAL A 13 19.78 -18.50 -1.71
C VAL A 13 18.53 -17.87 -1.11
N LEU A 14 17.41 -17.85 -1.84
CA LEU A 14 16.14 -17.34 -1.28
C LEU A 14 15.68 -18.16 -0.08
N THR A 15 15.81 -19.48 -0.14
CA THR A 15 15.45 -20.36 0.98
C THR A 15 16.33 -20.08 2.21
N GLU A 16 17.63 -19.85 2.01
CA GLU A 16 18.52 -19.45 3.09
C GLU A 16 18.08 -18.15 3.76
N PHE A 17 17.72 -17.12 2.99
CA PHE A 17 17.15 -15.89 3.55
C PHE A 17 15.87 -16.13 4.33
N MET A 18 14.98 -16.98 3.84
CA MET A 18 13.73 -17.31 4.53
C MET A 18 13.99 -18.06 5.84
N ASP A 19 14.90 -19.03 5.85
CA ASP A 19 15.30 -19.80 7.03
C ASP A 19 15.91 -18.91 8.11
N GLN A 20 16.72 -17.93 7.70
CA GLN A 20 17.29 -16.89 8.57
C GLN A 20 16.28 -15.77 8.88
N LYS A 21 15.00 -15.91 8.48
CA LYS A 21 13.93 -14.93 8.68
C LYS A 21 14.32 -13.52 8.20
N PHE A 22 15.10 -13.43 7.14
CA PHE A 22 15.62 -12.17 6.60
C PHE A 22 16.36 -11.32 7.65
N SER A 23 17.26 -11.92 8.42
CA SER A 23 18.08 -11.21 9.42
C SER A 23 18.85 -10.02 8.86
N VAL A 24 19.09 -10.00 7.54
CA VAL A 24 19.69 -8.87 6.83
C VAL A 24 18.96 -7.54 7.06
N LEU A 25 17.67 -7.56 7.37
CA LEU A 25 16.90 -6.36 7.71
C LEU A 25 17.37 -5.76 9.05
N ASP A 26 17.58 -6.62 10.03
CA ASP A 26 18.07 -6.23 11.36
C ASP A 26 19.52 -5.74 11.28
N ASP A 27 20.37 -6.47 10.55
CA ASP A 27 21.77 -6.10 10.33
C ASP A 27 21.89 -4.72 9.65
N PHE A 28 21.08 -4.49 8.62
CA PHE A 28 21.04 -3.19 7.92
C PHE A 28 20.62 -2.07 8.86
N ARG A 29 19.57 -2.29 9.66
CA ARG A 29 19.06 -1.30 10.61
C ARG A 29 20.11 -0.97 11.67
N GLN A 30 20.77 -1.99 12.22
CA GLN A 30 21.83 -1.80 13.19
C GLN A 30 22.98 -0.96 12.61
N GLN A 31 23.48 -1.33 11.43
CA GLN A 31 24.57 -0.59 10.77
C GLN A 31 24.17 0.86 10.43
N ALA A 32 22.92 1.10 10.06
CA ALA A 32 22.42 2.45 9.81
C ALA A 32 22.40 3.27 11.11
N GLN A 33 21.90 2.68 12.21
CA GLN A 33 21.87 3.32 13.53
C GLN A 33 23.29 3.68 14.05
N GLU A 34 24.26 2.78 13.90
CA GLU A 34 25.66 3.01 14.27
C GLU A 34 26.27 4.21 13.54
N ARG A 35 25.76 4.53 12.34
CA ARG A 35 26.16 5.70 11.55
C ARG A 35 25.29 6.93 11.77
N GLY A 36 24.34 6.87 12.71
CA GLY A 36 23.38 7.97 12.96
C GLY A 36 22.37 8.19 11.84
N LEU A 37 22.14 7.20 10.96
CA LEU A 37 21.23 7.30 9.83
C LEU A 37 19.89 6.60 10.15
N PRO A 38 18.75 7.29 10.08
CA PRO A 38 17.44 6.69 10.30
C PRO A 38 16.95 5.94 9.05
N LEU A 39 17.71 4.93 8.62
CA LEU A 39 17.41 4.14 7.42
C LEU A 39 16.94 2.73 7.80
N THR A 40 16.02 2.22 7.01
CA THR A 40 15.53 0.84 7.06
C THR A 40 15.50 0.25 5.67
N LEU A 41 15.53 -1.06 5.56
CA LEU A 41 15.45 -1.79 4.31
C LEU A 41 14.07 -2.43 4.16
N SER A 42 13.46 -2.29 3.00
CA SER A 42 12.22 -3.00 2.65
C SER A 42 12.45 -3.80 1.39
N MET A 43 11.96 -5.03 1.37
CA MET A 43 12.19 -5.97 0.27
C MET A 43 10.86 -6.53 -0.25
N GLY A 44 10.71 -6.59 -1.56
CA GLY A 44 9.64 -7.32 -2.24
C GLY A 44 10.26 -8.44 -3.08
N ILE A 45 9.89 -9.67 -2.81
CA ILE A 45 10.48 -10.86 -3.44
C ILE A 45 9.38 -11.65 -4.15
N SER A 46 9.72 -12.17 -5.31
CA SER A 46 8.85 -13.02 -6.10
C SER A 46 9.68 -14.12 -6.75
N PHE A 47 9.12 -15.32 -6.82
CA PHE A 47 9.75 -16.49 -7.45
C PHE A 47 8.69 -17.42 -8.04
N GLY A 48 9.12 -18.39 -8.86
CA GLY A 48 8.22 -19.37 -9.47
C GLY A 48 8.30 -19.38 -11.00
N THR A 49 7.27 -19.90 -11.65
CA THR A 49 7.27 -20.27 -13.07
C THR A 49 6.83 -19.18 -14.05
N LEU A 50 6.64 -17.94 -13.62
CA LEU A 50 6.25 -16.84 -14.49
C LEU A 50 7.39 -16.38 -15.40
N LYS A 51 7.05 -15.63 -16.45
CA LYS A 51 8.05 -14.93 -17.25
C LYS A 51 8.80 -13.88 -16.42
N HIS A 52 10.05 -13.61 -16.76
CA HIS A 52 10.93 -12.74 -15.97
C HIS A 52 10.36 -11.34 -15.74
N ASP A 53 9.67 -10.76 -16.73
CA ASP A 53 9.01 -9.46 -16.60
C ASP A 53 7.85 -9.50 -15.59
N GLN A 54 7.07 -10.57 -15.58
CA GLN A 54 5.97 -10.77 -14.64
C GLN A 54 6.50 -10.98 -13.21
N ILE A 55 7.58 -11.75 -13.03
CA ILE A 55 8.24 -11.94 -11.73
C ILE A 55 8.67 -10.58 -11.16
N GLY A 56 9.28 -9.72 -11.99
CA GLY A 56 9.69 -8.38 -11.57
C GLY A 56 8.51 -7.48 -11.16
N GLN A 57 7.40 -7.56 -11.88
CA GLN A 57 6.17 -6.81 -11.53
C GLN A 57 5.59 -7.28 -10.19
N VAL A 58 5.53 -8.58 -9.94
CA VAL A 58 5.05 -9.13 -8.66
C VAL A 58 6.00 -8.76 -7.52
N ALA A 59 7.31 -8.81 -7.73
CA ALA A 59 8.29 -8.35 -6.73
C ALA A 59 8.07 -6.87 -6.37
N LEU A 60 7.81 -6.01 -7.36
CA LEU A 60 7.49 -4.60 -7.12
C LEU A 60 6.18 -4.41 -6.36
N GLN A 61 5.15 -5.21 -6.65
CA GLN A 61 3.90 -5.21 -5.90
C GLN A 61 4.13 -5.62 -4.44
N ASN A 62 4.94 -6.66 -4.20
CA ASN A 62 5.29 -7.11 -2.85
C ASN A 62 6.09 -6.04 -2.08
N LEU A 63 7.00 -5.33 -2.76
CA LEU A 63 7.68 -4.18 -2.15
C LEU A 63 6.69 -3.08 -1.74
N ASN A 64 5.71 -2.76 -2.58
CA ASN A 64 4.68 -1.80 -2.24
C ASN A 64 3.85 -2.25 -1.02
N ILE A 65 3.54 -3.55 -0.92
CA ILE A 65 2.87 -4.12 0.27
C ILE A 65 3.74 -3.93 1.52
N ALA A 66 5.05 -4.23 1.45
CA ALA A 66 5.98 -4.00 2.55
C ALA A 66 5.97 -2.53 3.01
N LEU A 67 6.03 -1.59 2.07
CA LEU A 67 6.02 -0.15 2.35
C LEU A 67 4.70 0.34 2.96
N VAL A 68 3.56 -0.15 2.46
CA VAL A 68 2.22 0.17 2.99
C VAL A 68 2.08 -0.30 4.44
N ARG A 69 2.64 -1.46 4.77
CA ARG A 69 2.62 -2.03 6.14
C ARG A 69 3.57 -1.34 7.12
N GLY A 70 4.35 -0.37 6.67
CA GLY A 70 5.26 0.41 7.51
C GLY A 70 6.73 0.33 7.11
N GLY A 71 7.07 -0.50 6.15
CA GLY A 71 8.45 -0.76 5.75
C GLY A 71 9.20 -1.66 6.72
N ASP A 72 10.52 -1.71 6.59
CA ASP A 72 11.41 -2.49 7.46
C ASP A 72 11.05 -3.98 7.51
N GLN A 73 10.69 -4.53 6.35
CA GLN A 73 10.23 -5.92 6.23
C GLN A 73 10.45 -6.46 4.83
N ALA A 74 10.49 -7.78 4.72
CA ALA A 74 10.48 -8.51 3.46
C ALA A 74 9.10 -9.14 3.24
N VAL A 75 8.56 -8.99 2.03
CA VAL A 75 7.33 -9.64 1.56
C VAL A 75 7.70 -10.57 0.42
N VAL A 76 7.45 -11.86 0.61
CA VAL A 76 7.79 -12.92 -0.34
C VAL A 76 6.52 -13.56 -0.88
N LYS A 77 6.45 -13.76 -2.18
CA LYS A 77 5.38 -14.51 -2.84
C LYS A 77 5.94 -15.48 -3.87
N GLU A 78 5.51 -16.73 -3.77
CA GLU A 78 5.57 -17.67 -4.87
C GLU A 78 4.49 -17.30 -5.89
N ASN A 79 4.80 -17.35 -7.18
CA ASN A 79 3.87 -17.01 -8.26
C ASN A 79 2.90 -18.16 -8.54
N ASP A 80 2.12 -18.46 -7.53
CA ASP A 80 1.01 -19.40 -7.54
C ASP A 80 -0.17 -18.71 -6.83
N ASP A 81 -1.34 -18.70 -7.47
CA ASP A 81 -2.54 -18.03 -6.94
C ASP A 81 -3.04 -18.67 -5.62
N HIS A 82 -2.70 -19.92 -5.37
CA HIS A 82 -3.04 -20.65 -4.15
C HIS A 82 -2.05 -20.44 -2.99
N LYS A 83 -0.92 -19.76 -3.24
CA LYS A 83 0.11 -19.49 -2.24
C LYS A 83 -0.08 -18.15 -1.59
N GLU A 84 0.01 -18.14 -0.27
CA GLU A 84 -0.09 -16.93 0.54
C GLU A 84 1.19 -16.09 0.50
N LEU A 85 1.04 -14.82 0.84
CA LEU A 85 2.16 -13.91 1.07
C LEU A 85 2.86 -14.25 2.39
N LEU A 86 4.17 -14.40 2.34
CA LEU A 86 4.99 -14.57 3.53
C LEU A 86 5.59 -13.21 3.94
N TYR A 87 5.60 -12.95 5.23
CA TYR A 87 6.07 -11.69 5.81
C TYR A 87 7.20 -11.96 6.80
N PHE A 88 8.30 -11.22 6.67
CA PHE A 88 9.46 -11.31 7.56
C PHE A 88 9.86 -9.91 8.02
N GLY A 89 10.24 -9.75 9.28
CA GLY A 89 10.54 -8.45 9.87
C GLY A 89 9.27 -7.66 10.25
N GLY A 90 9.37 -6.34 10.34
CA GLY A 90 8.23 -5.48 10.72
C GLY A 90 7.92 -5.47 12.22
N GLY A 91 8.80 -6.04 13.06
CA GLY A 91 8.67 -6.09 14.52
C GLY A 91 8.98 -4.77 15.23
N SER A 92 9.63 -3.84 14.57
CA SER A 92 9.78 -2.49 15.10
C SER A 92 8.50 -1.73 14.82
N VAL A 93 7.70 -1.48 15.87
CA VAL A 93 6.66 -0.45 15.82
C VAL A 93 7.38 0.88 15.62
N SER A 94 7.70 1.17 14.37
CA SER A 94 8.15 2.49 14.00
C SER A 94 6.96 3.39 14.31
N THR A 95 7.12 4.27 15.29
CA THR A 95 6.35 5.49 15.45
C THR A 95 6.65 6.37 14.23
N VAL A 96 6.32 5.85 13.05
CA VAL A 96 6.63 6.49 11.79
C VAL A 96 5.72 7.70 11.69
N LYS A 97 6.31 8.86 11.91
CA LYS A 97 5.81 10.09 11.31
C LYS A 97 5.30 9.72 9.91
N ARG A 98 4.05 10.10 9.61
CA ARG A 98 3.44 9.91 8.27
C ARG A 98 4.41 10.39 7.21
N SER A 99 5.24 9.50 6.66
CA SER A 99 6.25 9.91 5.69
C SER A 99 5.56 10.06 4.33
N ARG A 100 5.92 11.11 3.60
CA ARG A 100 5.44 11.32 2.22
C ARG A 100 5.72 10.09 1.34
N THR A 101 6.78 9.36 1.62
CA THR A 101 7.17 8.13 0.91
C THR A 101 6.15 7.01 1.12
N ARG A 102 5.68 6.79 2.36
CA ARG A 102 4.64 5.79 2.66
C ARG A 102 3.32 6.13 1.98
N THR A 103 2.91 7.41 2.05
CA THR A 103 1.69 7.86 1.39
C THR A 103 1.78 7.67 -0.12
N ARG A 104 2.90 8.02 -0.75
CA ARG A 104 3.12 7.79 -2.18
C ARG A 104 3.09 6.32 -2.56
N ALA A 105 3.76 5.45 -1.79
CA ALA A 105 3.75 4.00 -2.03
C ALA A 105 2.33 3.43 -1.93
N MET A 106 1.55 3.83 -0.93
CA MET A 106 0.15 3.44 -0.76
C MET A 106 -0.70 3.90 -1.95
N MET A 107 -0.62 5.17 -2.33
CA MET A 107 -1.38 5.71 -3.46
C MET A 107 -0.99 5.05 -4.78
N THR A 108 0.29 4.71 -4.96
CA THR A 108 0.76 3.97 -6.13
C THR A 108 0.15 2.56 -6.18
N ALA A 109 0.17 1.82 -5.06
CA ALA A 109 -0.41 0.48 -4.98
C ALA A 109 -1.92 0.50 -5.26
N ILE A 110 -2.64 1.46 -4.69
CA ILE A 110 -4.07 1.68 -4.96
C ILE A 110 -4.30 1.98 -6.44
N SER A 111 -3.50 2.88 -7.04
CA SER A 111 -3.61 3.24 -8.46
C SER A 111 -3.47 2.03 -9.38
N TYR A 112 -2.53 1.13 -9.10
CA TYR A 112 -2.38 -0.10 -9.89
C TYR A 112 -3.63 -0.98 -9.83
N LYS A 113 -4.22 -1.13 -8.64
CA LYS A 113 -5.44 -1.90 -8.45
C LYS A 113 -6.63 -1.25 -9.16
N LEU A 114 -6.75 0.07 -9.07
CA LEU A 114 -7.82 0.83 -9.70
C LEU A 114 -7.81 0.71 -11.23
N LYS A 115 -6.65 0.60 -11.86
CA LYS A 115 -6.52 0.42 -13.32
C LYS A 115 -7.12 -0.90 -13.83
N THR A 116 -7.38 -1.86 -12.97
CA THR A 116 -7.94 -3.18 -13.33
C THR A 116 -9.45 -3.26 -13.20
N VAL A 117 -10.12 -2.19 -12.78
CA VAL A 117 -11.56 -2.15 -12.53
C VAL A 117 -12.24 -1.03 -13.31
N GLU A 118 -13.51 -1.20 -13.65
CA GLU A 118 -14.30 -0.20 -14.38
C GLU A 118 -15.02 0.78 -13.47
N LYS A 119 -15.36 0.34 -12.27
CA LYS A 119 -16.16 1.11 -11.29
C LYS A 119 -15.55 0.96 -9.91
N VAL A 120 -15.62 2.03 -9.13
CA VAL A 120 -15.19 2.08 -7.74
C VAL A 120 -16.26 2.72 -6.89
N PHE A 121 -16.56 2.09 -5.76
CA PHE A 121 -17.40 2.64 -4.71
C PHE A 121 -16.55 2.84 -3.47
N VAL A 122 -16.49 4.07 -2.99
CA VAL A 122 -15.78 4.44 -1.77
C VAL A 122 -16.81 4.62 -0.67
N VAL A 123 -16.66 3.87 0.41
CA VAL A 123 -17.60 3.82 1.52
C VAL A 123 -16.87 4.17 2.81
N GLY A 124 -17.43 5.07 3.59
CA GLY A 124 -16.98 5.36 4.96
C GLY A 124 -17.52 4.34 5.98
N HIS A 125 -17.19 4.54 7.25
CA HIS A 125 -17.76 3.72 8.31
C HIS A 125 -19.25 4.08 8.56
N LYS A 126 -19.97 3.20 9.24
CA LYS A 126 -21.42 3.30 9.42
C LYS A 126 -21.87 4.62 10.09
N ASN A 127 -21.13 5.09 11.07
CA ASN A 127 -21.42 6.37 11.76
C ASN A 127 -20.57 7.47 11.12
N LEU A 128 -21.01 7.95 9.95
CA LEU A 128 -20.26 8.92 9.16
C LEU A 128 -20.00 10.20 9.97
N ASP A 129 -18.72 10.55 10.12
CA ASP A 129 -18.26 11.82 10.66
C ASP A 129 -17.58 12.67 9.56
N MET A 130 -17.19 13.91 9.89
CA MET A 130 -16.56 14.82 8.91
C MET A 130 -15.25 14.28 8.36
N ASP A 131 -14.47 13.56 9.16
CA ASP A 131 -13.21 12.94 8.71
C ASP A 131 -13.49 11.82 7.72
N ALA A 132 -14.46 10.95 8.00
CA ALA A 132 -14.87 9.87 7.11
C ALA A 132 -15.51 10.41 5.83
N LEU A 133 -16.35 11.47 5.90
CA LEU A 133 -16.89 12.14 4.72
C LEU A 133 -15.77 12.69 3.84
N GLY A 134 -14.84 13.46 4.41
CA GLY A 134 -13.72 14.04 3.69
C GLY A 134 -12.81 12.98 3.05
N ALA A 135 -12.55 11.89 3.78
CA ALA A 135 -11.75 10.77 3.26
C ALA A 135 -12.48 10.05 2.11
N THR A 136 -13.79 9.82 2.24
CA THR A 136 -14.62 9.15 1.22
C THR A 136 -14.67 9.96 -0.08
N VAL A 137 -14.97 11.26 0.01
CA VAL A 137 -15.02 12.16 -1.14
C VAL A 137 -13.65 12.32 -1.78
N GLY A 138 -12.60 12.54 -0.96
CA GLY A 138 -11.23 12.67 -1.45
C GLY A 138 -10.73 11.41 -2.18
N MET A 139 -11.03 10.21 -1.65
CA MET A 139 -10.68 8.95 -2.30
C MET A 139 -11.51 8.71 -3.58
N ALA A 140 -12.79 9.05 -3.59
CA ALA A 140 -13.62 8.94 -4.78
C ALA A 140 -13.12 9.90 -5.88
N HIS A 141 -12.74 11.12 -5.52
CA HIS A 141 -12.14 12.07 -6.44
C HIS A 141 -10.79 11.56 -6.99
N PHE A 142 -9.91 11.03 -6.13
CA PHE A 142 -8.66 10.41 -6.59
C PHE A 142 -8.94 9.24 -7.54
N ALA A 143 -9.87 8.37 -7.22
CA ALA A 143 -10.23 7.24 -8.07
C ALA A 143 -10.80 7.70 -9.42
N SER A 144 -11.57 8.78 -9.50
CA SER A 144 -12.14 9.32 -10.73
C SER A 144 -11.09 9.76 -11.75
N GLN A 145 -9.86 10.06 -11.31
CA GLN A 145 -8.73 10.37 -12.21
C GLN A 145 -8.14 9.12 -12.89
N ILE A 146 -8.53 7.93 -12.46
CA ILE A 146 -7.94 6.65 -12.89
C ILE A 146 -8.97 5.74 -13.53
N VAL A 147 -10.18 5.68 -12.95
CA VAL A 147 -11.27 4.81 -13.40
C VAL A 147 -12.39 5.61 -14.04
N ARG A 148 -13.13 4.96 -14.92
CA ARG A 148 -14.21 5.62 -15.67
C ARG A 148 -15.38 6.06 -14.78
N LYS A 149 -15.65 5.34 -13.69
CA LYS A 149 -16.75 5.63 -12.76
C LYS A 149 -16.28 5.43 -11.32
N SER A 150 -16.38 6.50 -10.55
CA SER A 150 -16.07 6.48 -9.10
C SER A 150 -17.21 7.15 -8.35
N TYR A 151 -17.60 6.58 -7.23
CA TYR A 151 -18.72 7.05 -6.43
C TYR A 151 -18.33 7.10 -4.95
N ALA A 152 -18.64 8.20 -4.28
CA ALA A 152 -18.68 8.27 -2.83
C ALA A 152 -20.07 7.77 -2.38
N VAL A 153 -20.09 6.78 -1.51
CA VAL A 153 -21.34 6.16 -1.04
C VAL A 153 -21.49 6.37 0.45
N TYR A 154 -22.65 6.80 0.87
CA TYR A 154 -23.02 7.02 2.27
C TYR A 154 -24.50 6.65 2.50
N ASP A 155 -24.85 6.40 3.77
CA ASP A 155 -26.19 6.07 4.18
C ASP A 155 -26.90 7.33 4.67
N ASP A 156 -27.91 7.80 3.92
CA ASP A 156 -28.72 8.98 4.25
C ASP A 156 -29.41 8.87 5.61
N MET A 157 -29.73 7.65 6.04
CA MET A 157 -30.44 7.41 7.32
C MET A 157 -29.51 7.54 8.54
N ALA A 158 -28.21 7.56 8.35
CA ALA A 158 -27.20 7.57 9.42
C ALA A 158 -26.46 8.90 9.55
N MET A 159 -26.87 9.94 8.81
CA MET A 159 -26.21 11.25 8.83
C MET A 159 -26.76 12.14 9.96
N ASN A 160 -25.86 12.91 10.57
CA ASN A 160 -26.23 14.02 11.42
C ASN A 160 -26.37 15.31 10.61
N THR A 161 -26.96 16.34 11.21
CA THR A 161 -27.27 17.62 10.54
C THR A 161 -26.06 18.33 9.93
N ASP A 162 -24.88 18.16 10.53
CA ASP A 162 -23.66 18.80 10.04
C ASP A 162 -23.14 18.09 8.79
N ILE A 163 -23.24 16.76 8.75
CA ILE A 163 -22.90 15.95 7.58
C ILE A 163 -23.87 16.21 6.44
N GLU A 164 -25.20 16.30 6.72
CA GLU A 164 -26.20 16.64 5.71
C GLU A 164 -25.85 17.96 5.01
N ARG A 165 -25.59 19.02 5.79
CA ARG A 165 -25.22 20.34 5.25
C ARG A 165 -23.92 20.28 4.42
N ALA A 166 -22.94 19.49 4.86
CA ALA A 166 -21.68 19.32 4.11
C ALA A 166 -21.91 18.62 2.77
N VAL A 167 -22.74 17.57 2.75
CA VAL A 167 -23.11 16.84 1.54
C VAL A 167 -23.92 17.73 0.57
N GLU A 168 -24.87 18.55 1.07
CA GLU A 168 -25.62 19.51 0.25
C GLU A 168 -24.67 20.49 -0.45
N ARG A 169 -23.74 21.08 0.29
CA ARG A 169 -22.71 21.97 -0.29
C ARG A 169 -21.87 21.31 -1.37
N LEU A 170 -21.42 20.06 -1.13
CA LEU A 170 -20.66 19.31 -2.13
C LEU A 170 -21.45 19.06 -3.42
N LYS A 171 -22.77 18.84 -3.30
CA LYS A 171 -23.67 18.70 -4.46
C LYS A 171 -23.85 20.03 -5.21
N GLU A 172 -24.02 21.14 -4.50
CA GLU A 172 -24.16 22.48 -5.09
C GLU A 172 -22.89 22.93 -5.82
N ASP A 173 -21.71 22.64 -5.27
CA ASP A 173 -20.42 22.98 -5.86
C ASP A 173 -20.05 22.10 -7.07
N GLY A 174 -20.91 21.15 -7.47
CA GLY A 174 -20.66 20.23 -8.58
C GLY A 174 -19.48 19.27 -8.34
N GLN A 175 -19.03 19.15 -7.09
CA GLN A 175 -17.96 18.25 -6.67
C GLN A 175 -18.49 16.90 -6.18
N SER A 176 -19.76 16.63 -6.40
CA SER A 176 -20.32 15.29 -6.16
C SER A 176 -19.81 14.34 -7.23
N PRO A 177 -19.03 13.34 -6.88
CA PRO A 177 -18.63 12.28 -7.80
C PRO A 177 -19.80 11.35 -8.16
#